data_8660c98509f82c969d032729038dd3b6
#
_entry.id   8660c98509f82c969d032729038dd3b6
#
_cell.length_a   1.000
_cell.length_b   1.000
_cell.length_c   1.000
_cell.angle_alpha   90.00
_cell.angle_beta   90.00
_cell.angle_gamma   90.00
#
_symmetry.space_group_name_H-M   'P 1'
#
loop_
_entity.id
_entity.type
_entity.pdbx_description
1 polymer ?
#
loop_
_entity_poly.entity_id
_entity_poly.type
_entity_poly.pdbx_seq_one_letter_code
_entity_poly.pdbx_strand_id
1 'polypeptide(L)'
;MEQEKYYLAYEERYKTVYEAGIDHWGHETGDSVLNVYLAEWVKHYSLHGKMAIEFACGEGACGVILSRLGVKYTGVDIAPAAVERARDALRVYGRQGFSLMVRHMPNDRYDAALDVMGLHMLVTDRDREKYLRHACGCLKKGAPMLFFRESFRTDAWEGRVETFEEWLRLTGEDYQTPKMRSARGKNEGKEVSIPFIPCRPRSREGYIRELESSGFHVDLVREMEQNRMCPSSVSVFTRKK
;
A
#
# COMPACT_ATOMS: atom_id res chain seq x y z
N MET A 1 -4.16 6.48 -28.03
CA MET A 1 -3.65 7.25 -26.88
C MET A 1 -3.43 6.25 -25.76
N GLU A 2 -2.22 6.12 -25.25
CA GLU A 2 -2.00 5.36 -24.04
C GLU A 2 -2.83 6.01 -22.93
N GLN A 3 -3.72 5.26 -22.36
CA GLN A 3 -4.59 5.69 -21.27
C GLN A 3 -3.70 6.17 -20.12
N GLU A 4 -3.81 7.44 -19.78
CA GLU A 4 -3.01 8.02 -18.71
C GLU A 4 -3.23 7.21 -17.43
N LYS A 5 -2.16 6.68 -16.87
CA LYS A 5 -2.26 5.78 -15.72
C LYS A 5 -2.70 6.58 -14.50
N TYR A 6 -3.97 6.56 -14.19
CA TYR A 6 -4.63 7.30 -13.10
C TYR A 6 -3.86 7.26 -11.78
N TYR A 7 -3.18 6.15 -11.48
CA TYR A 7 -2.39 6.00 -10.27
C TYR A 7 -1.09 6.82 -10.26
N LEU A 8 -0.66 7.39 -11.40
CA LEU A 8 0.49 8.32 -11.42
C LEU A 8 0.19 9.65 -10.73
N ALA A 9 -1.09 9.98 -10.51
CA ALA A 9 -1.50 11.14 -9.72
C ALA A 9 -0.99 11.11 -8.26
N TYR A 10 -0.50 9.96 -7.78
CA TYR A 10 0.14 9.86 -6.46
C TYR A 10 1.43 10.68 -6.37
N GLU A 11 2.23 10.73 -7.42
CA GLU A 11 3.42 11.58 -7.46
C GLU A 11 3.04 13.06 -7.28
N GLU A 12 2.01 13.51 -8.01
CA GLU A 12 1.54 14.90 -7.91
C GLU A 12 0.97 15.21 -6.53
N ARG A 13 0.27 14.25 -5.94
CA ARG A 13 -0.23 14.38 -4.56
C ARG A 13 0.90 14.61 -3.57
N TYR A 14 1.97 13.82 -3.61
CA TYR A 14 3.09 13.96 -2.70
C TYR A 14 3.81 15.29 -2.91
N LYS A 15 4.06 15.71 -4.16
CA LYS A 15 4.65 17.01 -4.45
C LYS A 15 3.84 18.15 -3.86
N THR A 16 2.54 18.19 -4.14
CA THR A 16 1.62 19.21 -3.62
C THR A 16 1.67 19.31 -2.09
N VAL A 17 1.71 18.17 -1.42
CA VAL A 17 1.81 18.08 0.03
C VAL A 17 3.12 18.69 0.54
N TYR A 18 4.25 18.35 -0.09
CA TYR A 18 5.56 18.84 0.33
C TYR A 18 5.76 20.33 0.00
N GLU A 19 5.27 20.80 -1.14
CA GLU A 19 5.27 22.20 -1.52
C GLU A 19 4.44 23.06 -0.54
N ALA A 20 3.37 22.49 0.02
CA ALA A 20 2.61 23.10 1.09
C ALA A 20 3.35 23.11 2.45
N GLY A 21 4.58 22.59 2.51
CA GLY A 21 5.38 22.51 3.73
C GLY A 21 4.85 21.51 4.75
N ILE A 22 4.22 20.43 4.27
CA ILE A 22 3.83 19.28 5.08
C ILE A 22 4.91 18.21 4.91
N ASP A 23 5.57 17.85 6.01
CA ASP A 23 6.74 16.97 5.96
C ASP A 23 6.40 15.51 5.70
N HIS A 24 5.19 15.09 6.03
CA HIS A 24 4.77 13.70 5.99
C HIS A 24 3.27 13.58 5.70
N TRP A 25 2.89 12.66 4.83
CA TRP A 25 1.50 12.44 4.42
C TRP A 25 0.98 11.04 4.69
N GLY A 26 1.81 10.02 4.53
CA GLY A 26 1.46 8.61 4.65
C GLY A 26 1.30 8.13 6.08
N HIS A 27 1.66 6.87 6.32
CA HIS A 27 1.72 6.29 7.65
C HIS A 27 2.92 6.82 8.42
N GLU A 28 2.74 7.05 9.72
CA GLU A 28 3.81 7.45 10.61
C GLU A 28 4.45 6.23 11.30
N THR A 29 5.73 6.32 11.60
CA THR A 29 6.45 5.29 12.38
C THR A 29 5.95 5.17 13.81
N GLY A 30 5.20 6.16 14.30
CA GLY A 30 4.53 6.19 15.60
C GLY A 30 3.14 5.54 15.63
N ASP A 31 2.60 5.08 14.49
CA ASP A 31 1.32 4.38 14.44
C ASP A 31 1.38 3.09 15.26
N SER A 32 0.77 3.10 16.44
CA SER A 32 0.84 1.98 17.41
C SER A 32 0.22 0.69 16.85
N VAL A 33 -0.87 0.80 16.09
CA VAL A 33 -1.53 -0.36 15.50
C VAL A 33 -0.64 -0.99 14.43
N LEU A 34 -0.04 -0.17 13.56
CA LEU A 34 0.90 -0.65 12.54
C LEU A 34 2.11 -1.33 13.18
N ASN A 35 2.69 -0.71 14.22
CA ASN A 35 3.83 -1.29 14.94
C ASN A 35 3.51 -2.66 15.55
N VAL A 36 2.36 -2.80 16.24
CA VAL A 36 1.94 -4.07 16.83
C VAL A 36 1.74 -5.14 15.77
N TYR A 37 1.01 -4.82 14.69
CA TYR A 37 0.75 -5.77 13.61
C TYR A 37 2.03 -6.25 12.91
N LEU A 38 2.94 -5.35 12.61
CA LEU A 38 4.23 -5.71 11.99
C LEU A 38 5.11 -6.52 12.93
N ALA A 39 5.14 -6.19 14.23
CA ALA A 39 5.90 -6.96 15.20
C ALA A 39 5.36 -8.39 15.36
N GLU A 40 4.03 -8.55 15.45
CA GLU A 40 3.38 -9.86 15.49
C GLU A 40 3.62 -10.66 14.21
N TRP A 41 3.51 -10.01 13.05
CA TRP A 41 3.74 -10.63 11.75
C TRP A 41 5.18 -11.12 11.59
N VAL A 42 6.17 -10.28 11.95
CA VAL A 42 7.60 -10.64 11.93
C VAL A 42 7.87 -11.82 12.87
N LYS A 43 7.29 -11.80 14.08
CA LYS A 43 7.43 -12.88 15.05
C LYS A 43 6.80 -14.18 14.55
N HIS A 44 5.55 -14.11 14.07
CA HIS A 44 4.78 -15.28 13.64
C HIS A 44 5.46 -16.04 12.49
N TYR A 45 6.01 -15.32 11.53
CA TYR A 45 6.67 -15.91 10.37
C TYR A 45 8.20 -15.99 10.49
N SER A 46 8.75 -15.66 11.66
CA SER A 46 10.22 -15.70 11.93
C SER A 46 11.02 -14.91 10.88
N LEU A 47 10.62 -13.67 10.63
CA LEU A 47 11.19 -12.85 9.54
C LEU A 47 12.48 -12.11 9.92
N HIS A 48 12.96 -12.18 11.16
CA HIS A 48 14.24 -11.59 11.54
C HIS A 48 15.39 -12.11 10.66
N GLY A 49 16.17 -11.21 10.07
CA GLY A 49 17.24 -11.54 9.13
C GLY A 49 16.78 -11.93 7.71
N LYS A 50 15.48 -12.03 7.47
CA LYS A 50 14.88 -12.37 6.17
C LYS A 50 14.68 -11.14 5.28
N MET A 51 14.44 -11.39 4.00
CA MET A 51 14.17 -10.34 3.00
C MET A 51 12.66 -10.15 2.85
N ALA A 52 12.17 -8.95 3.12
CA ALA A 52 10.79 -8.57 2.87
C ALA A 52 10.70 -7.43 1.84
N ILE A 53 9.66 -7.47 1.02
CA ILE A 53 9.34 -6.39 0.08
C ILE A 53 8.01 -5.75 0.46
N GLU A 54 7.97 -4.41 0.40
CA GLU A 54 6.73 -3.63 0.50
C GLU A 54 6.40 -3.01 -0.85
N PHE A 55 5.18 -3.23 -1.29
CA PHE A 55 4.60 -2.56 -2.45
C PHE A 55 3.79 -1.35 -1.96
N ALA A 56 3.83 -0.25 -2.74
CA ALA A 56 3.27 1.04 -2.35
C ALA A 56 3.87 1.56 -1.01
N CYS A 57 5.20 1.53 -0.90
CA CYS A 57 5.90 1.83 0.35
C CYS A 57 5.80 3.29 0.83
N GLY A 58 5.33 4.19 -0.03
CA GLY A 58 5.18 5.61 0.28
C GLY A 58 6.45 6.21 0.89
N GLU A 59 6.30 6.87 2.01
CA GLU A 59 7.38 7.54 2.77
C GLU A 59 8.17 6.60 3.71
N GLY A 60 7.95 5.28 3.61
CA GLY A 60 8.80 4.25 4.20
C GLY A 60 8.57 3.96 5.69
N ALA A 61 7.41 4.29 6.26
CA ALA A 61 7.13 4.02 7.67
C ALA A 61 7.30 2.54 8.04
N CYS A 62 6.74 1.63 7.22
CA CYS A 62 6.92 0.19 7.44
C CYS A 62 8.38 -0.24 7.31
N GLY A 63 9.11 0.34 6.36
CA GLY A 63 10.54 0.06 6.19
C GLY A 63 11.33 0.38 7.44
N VAL A 64 11.05 1.50 8.08
CA VAL A 64 11.66 1.90 9.36
C VAL A 64 11.31 0.89 10.47
N ILE A 65 10.04 0.52 10.61
CA ILE A 65 9.59 -0.43 11.62
C ILE A 65 10.21 -1.81 11.39
N LEU A 66 10.16 -2.32 10.17
CA LEU A 66 10.73 -3.63 9.81
C LEU A 66 12.25 -3.68 9.98
N SER A 67 12.96 -2.59 9.65
CA SER A 67 14.39 -2.49 9.86
C SER A 67 14.76 -2.54 11.36
N ARG A 68 13.96 -1.90 12.23
CA ARG A 68 14.11 -2.00 13.70
C ARG A 68 13.89 -3.42 14.20
N LEU A 69 13.01 -4.18 13.54
CA LEU A 69 12.73 -5.58 13.83
C LEU A 69 13.74 -6.55 13.19
N GLY A 70 14.81 -6.04 12.59
CA GLY A 70 15.87 -6.84 11.98
C GLY A 70 15.52 -7.50 10.66
N VAL A 71 14.52 -7.02 9.95
CA VAL A 71 14.15 -7.49 8.61
C VAL A 71 14.94 -6.72 7.56
N LYS A 72 15.47 -7.41 6.55
CA LYS A 72 16.09 -6.79 5.37
C LYS A 72 14.98 -6.30 4.44
N TYR A 73 14.87 -4.98 4.31
CA TYR A 73 13.72 -4.35 3.69
C TYR A 73 13.99 -3.89 2.25
N THR A 74 13.01 -4.13 1.39
CA THR A 74 12.92 -3.53 0.04
C THR A 74 11.59 -2.81 -0.07
N GLY A 75 11.59 -1.54 -0.47
CA GLY A 75 10.38 -0.76 -0.74
C GLY A 75 10.25 -0.41 -2.22
N VAL A 76 9.05 -0.50 -2.75
CA VAL A 76 8.70 -0.10 -4.12
C VAL A 76 7.53 0.86 -4.09
N ASP A 77 7.67 2.00 -4.77
CA ASP A 77 6.58 2.95 -4.98
C ASP A 77 6.61 3.53 -6.39
N ILE A 78 5.47 4.02 -6.85
CA ILE A 78 5.36 4.70 -8.14
C ILE A 78 5.71 6.19 -8.04
N ALA A 79 5.71 6.76 -6.84
CA ALA A 79 5.94 8.16 -6.56
C ALA A 79 7.41 8.42 -6.15
N PRO A 80 8.25 8.95 -7.05
CA PRO A 80 9.64 9.31 -6.74
C PRO A 80 9.78 10.21 -5.51
N ALA A 81 8.89 11.19 -5.36
CA ALA A 81 8.92 12.12 -4.23
C ALA A 81 8.74 11.41 -2.88
N ALA A 82 7.84 10.42 -2.81
CA ALA A 82 7.65 9.60 -1.61
C ALA A 82 8.88 8.72 -1.32
N VAL A 83 9.44 8.08 -2.36
CA VAL A 83 10.64 7.24 -2.22
C VAL A 83 11.85 8.03 -1.74
N GLU A 84 11.97 9.30 -2.12
CA GLU A 84 13.05 10.16 -1.60
C GLU A 84 12.90 10.40 -0.10
N ARG A 85 11.68 10.67 0.38
CA ARG A 85 11.39 10.77 1.83
C ARG A 85 11.65 9.45 2.55
N ALA A 86 11.26 8.31 1.95
CA ALA A 86 11.56 7.00 2.49
C ALA A 86 13.07 6.76 2.65
N ARG A 87 13.86 7.19 1.67
CA ARG A 87 15.32 7.09 1.71
C ARG A 87 15.90 7.88 2.88
N ASP A 88 15.41 9.10 3.11
CA ASP A 88 15.87 9.92 4.21
C ASP A 88 15.48 9.32 5.56
N ALA A 89 14.25 8.83 5.71
CA ALA A 89 13.79 8.16 6.91
C ALA A 89 14.60 6.90 7.25
N LEU A 90 14.99 6.12 6.24
CA LEU A 90 15.74 4.87 6.41
C LEU A 90 17.24 5.08 6.64
N ARG A 91 17.82 6.22 6.22
CA ARG A 91 19.26 6.52 6.47
C ARG A 91 19.64 6.46 7.94
N VAL A 92 18.74 6.84 8.83
CA VAL A 92 18.98 6.86 10.29
C VAL A 92 19.16 5.44 10.84
N TYR A 93 18.61 4.44 10.18
CA TYR A 93 18.63 3.04 10.63
C TYR A 93 19.75 2.20 10.02
N GLY A 94 20.68 2.83 9.32
CA GLY A 94 21.94 2.22 8.91
C GLY A 94 21.98 1.73 7.46
N ARG A 95 23.23 1.57 6.99
CA ARG A 95 23.55 1.20 5.59
C ARG A 95 23.28 -0.26 5.25
N GLN A 96 22.84 -1.07 6.19
CA GLN A 96 22.69 -2.50 5.98
C GLN A 96 21.22 -2.87 5.94
N GLY A 97 20.70 -3.13 4.74
CA GLY A 97 19.52 -3.92 4.60
C GLY A 97 18.26 -3.22 4.11
N PHE A 98 18.36 -2.06 3.47
CA PHE A 98 17.21 -1.58 2.71
C PHE A 98 17.56 -1.29 1.25
N SER A 99 16.59 -1.49 0.36
CA SER A 99 16.60 -1.08 -1.04
C SER A 99 15.30 -0.34 -1.35
N LEU A 100 15.38 0.70 -2.17
CA LEU A 100 14.21 1.47 -2.59
C LEU A 100 14.19 1.57 -4.11
N MET A 101 13.03 1.29 -4.69
CA MET A 101 12.84 1.25 -6.14
C MET A 101 11.66 2.14 -6.53
N VAL A 102 11.82 2.86 -7.65
CA VAL A 102 10.75 3.68 -8.22
C VAL A 102 10.25 3.02 -9.50
N ARG A 103 8.94 2.80 -9.57
CA ARG A 103 8.25 2.26 -10.76
C ARG A 103 8.84 0.96 -11.30
N HIS A 104 9.57 0.23 -10.48
CA HIS A 104 10.22 -1.02 -10.83
C HIS A 104 9.69 -2.15 -9.97
N MET A 105 9.40 -3.28 -10.59
CA MET A 105 9.00 -4.50 -9.91
C MET A 105 10.16 -5.49 -9.98
N PRO A 106 10.81 -5.81 -8.85
CA PRO A 106 11.95 -6.72 -8.86
C PRO A 106 11.52 -8.16 -9.17
N ASN A 107 12.46 -8.93 -9.72
CA ASN A 107 12.29 -10.36 -9.98
C ASN A 107 12.94 -11.26 -8.92
N ASP A 108 13.41 -10.65 -7.83
CA ASP A 108 14.01 -11.37 -6.71
C ASP A 108 12.96 -12.22 -5.97
N ARG A 109 13.46 -13.21 -5.22
CA ARG A 109 12.62 -14.09 -4.42
C ARG A 109 12.67 -13.69 -2.95
N TYR A 110 11.63 -13.01 -2.49
CA TYR A 110 11.51 -12.54 -1.11
C TYR A 110 10.94 -13.61 -0.17
N ASP A 111 11.34 -13.53 1.09
CA ASP A 111 10.84 -14.39 2.17
C ASP A 111 9.47 -13.93 2.67
N ALA A 112 9.10 -12.67 2.43
CA ALA A 112 7.82 -12.10 2.80
C ALA A 112 7.50 -10.87 1.93
N ALA A 113 6.23 -10.51 1.83
CA ALA A 113 5.79 -9.24 1.23
C ALA A 113 4.71 -8.56 2.07
N LEU A 114 4.58 -7.26 1.89
CA LEU A 114 3.45 -6.50 2.43
C LEU A 114 3.01 -5.41 1.46
N ASP A 115 1.76 -5.01 1.62
CA ASP A 115 1.11 -3.88 0.97
C ASP A 115 0.30 -3.16 2.05
N VAL A 116 0.51 -1.87 2.20
CA VAL A 116 -0.22 -1.07 3.17
C VAL A 116 -1.04 -0.02 2.45
N MET A 117 -2.34 -0.28 2.30
CA MET A 117 -3.27 0.62 1.62
C MET A 117 -2.94 0.85 0.13
N GLY A 118 -2.31 -0.11 -0.55
CA GLY A 118 -1.91 0.03 -1.96
C GLY A 118 -2.87 -0.64 -2.93
N LEU A 119 -3.30 -1.87 -2.66
CA LEU A 119 -4.11 -2.66 -3.59
C LEU A 119 -5.44 -1.97 -3.93
N HIS A 120 -6.15 -1.40 -2.95
CA HIS A 120 -7.43 -0.74 -3.21
C HIS A 120 -7.32 0.56 -4.01
N MET A 121 -6.11 1.08 -4.20
CA MET A 121 -5.86 2.24 -5.07
C MET A 121 -5.86 1.88 -6.56
N LEU A 122 -5.78 0.60 -6.88
CA LEU A 122 -5.94 0.10 -8.23
C LEU A 122 -7.42 -0.22 -8.49
N VAL A 123 -8.02 0.45 -9.47
CA VAL A 123 -9.48 0.35 -9.70
C VAL A 123 -9.86 -0.54 -10.87
N THR A 124 -8.96 -0.75 -11.86
CA THR A 124 -9.22 -1.67 -12.96
C THR A 124 -8.81 -3.10 -12.59
N ASP A 125 -9.59 -4.09 -13.04
CA ASP A 125 -9.24 -5.50 -12.80
C ASP A 125 -7.90 -5.86 -13.46
N ARG A 126 -7.62 -5.32 -14.63
CA ARG A 126 -6.34 -5.52 -15.33
C ARG A 126 -5.14 -5.07 -14.50
N ASP A 127 -5.21 -3.89 -13.87
CA ASP A 127 -4.10 -3.37 -13.06
C ASP A 127 -3.94 -4.19 -11.77
N ARG A 128 -5.06 -4.57 -11.12
CA ARG A 128 -5.06 -5.40 -9.92
C ARG A 128 -4.50 -6.80 -10.19
N GLU A 129 -4.96 -7.46 -11.23
CA GLU A 129 -4.47 -8.78 -11.66
C GLU A 129 -2.96 -8.74 -11.99
N LYS A 130 -2.52 -7.72 -12.72
CA LYS A 130 -1.10 -7.53 -13.03
C LYS A 130 -0.28 -7.32 -11.78
N TYR A 131 -0.73 -6.46 -10.88
CA TYR A 131 -0.08 -6.16 -9.61
C TYR A 131 0.04 -7.42 -8.74
N LEU A 132 -1.07 -8.10 -8.48
CA LEU A 132 -1.11 -9.30 -7.62
C LEU A 132 -0.28 -10.46 -8.19
N ARG A 133 -0.35 -10.69 -9.51
CA ARG A 133 0.47 -11.71 -10.18
C ARG A 133 1.96 -11.41 -10.00
N HIS A 134 2.35 -10.15 -10.09
CA HIS A 134 3.74 -9.75 -9.91
C HIS A 134 4.18 -9.89 -8.46
N ALA A 135 3.37 -9.40 -7.52
CA ALA A 135 3.63 -9.54 -6.08
C ALA A 135 3.78 -11.01 -5.67
N CYS A 136 2.87 -11.86 -6.14
CA CYS A 136 2.98 -13.31 -5.94
C CYS A 136 4.25 -13.88 -6.61
N GLY A 137 4.60 -13.40 -7.80
CA GLY A 137 5.81 -13.80 -8.55
C GLY A 137 7.09 -13.55 -7.78
N CYS A 138 7.18 -12.44 -7.05
CA CYS A 138 8.35 -12.05 -6.27
C CYS A 138 8.56 -12.88 -5.00
N LEU A 139 7.60 -13.67 -4.58
CA LEU A 139 7.68 -14.44 -3.34
C LEU A 139 8.23 -15.85 -3.55
N LYS A 140 8.91 -16.38 -2.55
CA LYS A 140 9.20 -17.81 -2.42
C LYS A 140 7.90 -18.58 -2.16
N LYS A 141 7.85 -19.86 -2.52
CA LYS A 141 6.71 -20.73 -2.23
C LYS A 141 6.44 -20.77 -0.73
N GLY A 142 5.19 -20.64 -0.32
CA GLY A 142 4.76 -20.59 1.07
C GLY A 142 5.09 -19.29 1.82
N ALA A 143 5.76 -18.33 1.17
CA ALA A 143 6.09 -17.05 1.81
C ALA A 143 4.83 -16.22 2.12
N PRO A 144 4.75 -15.57 3.30
CA PRO A 144 3.61 -14.75 3.68
C PRO A 144 3.56 -13.43 2.93
N MET A 145 2.34 -12.96 2.67
CA MET A 145 2.07 -11.59 2.27
C MET A 145 0.94 -11.02 3.13
N LEU A 146 1.16 -9.82 3.64
CA LEU A 146 0.20 -9.05 4.41
C LEU A 146 -0.33 -7.89 3.56
N PHE A 147 -1.65 -7.87 3.32
CA PHE A 147 -2.37 -6.69 2.85
C PHE A 147 -2.97 -6.00 4.07
N PHE A 148 -2.51 -4.79 4.37
CA PHE A 148 -2.84 -4.12 5.62
C PHE A 148 -3.68 -2.88 5.38
N ARG A 149 -4.83 -2.77 6.09
CA ARG A 149 -5.76 -1.64 6.00
C ARG A 149 -6.30 -1.40 4.59
N GLU A 150 -6.59 -2.47 3.85
CA GLU A 150 -7.26 -2.34 2.57
C GLU A 150 -8.70 -1.84 2.73
N SER A 151 -9.14 -0.93 1.88
CA SER A 151 -10.49 -0.36 1.92
C SER A 151 -11.54 -1.46 1.77
N PHE A 152 -12.52 -1.47 2.65
CA PHE A 152 -13.51 -2.54 2.77
C PHE A 152 -14.93 -1.96 2.83
N ARG A 153 -15.87 -2.64 2.16
CA ARG A 153 -17.30 -2.40 2.29
C ARG A 153 -18.05 -3.71 2.14
N THR A 154 -19.06 -3.94 2.97
CA THR A 154 -19.93 -5.12 2.87
C THR A 154 -20.79 -5.10 1.59
N ASP A 155 -21.12 -3.91 1.11
CA ASP A 155 -21.89 -3.62 -0.09
C ASP A 155 -21.01 -3.21 -1.29
N ALA A 156 -19.73 -3.60 -1.26
CA ALA A 156 -18.81 -3.27 -2.35
C ALA A 156 -19.32 -3.83 -3.69
N TRP A 157 -19.22 -3.01 -4.72
CA TRP A 157 -19.52 -3.48 -6.07
C TRP A 157 -18.43 -4.44 -6.55
N GLU A 158 -18.82 -5.68 -6.84
CA GLU A 158 -17.90 -6.79 -7.13
C GLU A 158 -17.85 -7.13 -8.64
N GLY A 159 -18.50 -6.35 -9.47
CA GLY A 159 -18.43 -6.50 -10.93
C GLY A 159 -17.05 -6.17 -11.49
N ARG A 160 -16.85 -6.42 -12.78
CA ARG A 160 -15.58 -6.18 -13.46
C ARG A 160 -15.47 -4.73 -13.94
N VAL A 161 -14.29 -4.13 -13.81
CA VAL A 161 -13.93 -2.80 -14.30
C VAL A 161 -12.75 -2.94 -15.25
N GLU A 162 -12.97 -2.71 -16.53
CA GLU A 162 -11.91 -2.86 -17.54
C GLU A 162 -11.09 -1.58 -17.72
N THR A 163 -11.74 -0.42 -17.60
CA THR A 163 -11.11 0.86 -17.85
C THR A 163 -11.37 1.87 -16.74
N PHE A 164 -10.54 2.90 -16.65
CA PHE A 164 -10.74 3.97 -15.69
C PHE A 164 -12.01 4.80 -15.99
N GLU A 165 -12.36 4.98 -17.25
CA GLU A 165 -13.60 5.64 -17.67
C GLU A 165 -14.85 4.87 -17.21
N GLU A 166 -14.78 3.56 -17.18
CA GLU A 166 -15.83 2.70 -16.61
C GLU A 166 -15.99 2.94 -15.11
N TRP A 167 -14.85 3.02 -14.40
CA TRP A 167 -14.85 3.37 -12.97
C TRP A 167 -15.46 4.75 -12.72
N LEU A 168 -15.11 5.75 -13.52
CA LEU A 168 -15.70 7.09 -13.42
C LEU A 168 -17.22 7.08 -13.57
N ARG A 169 -17.73 6.32 -14.56
CA ARG A 169 -19.17 6.19 -14.78
C ARG A 169 -19.89 5.47 -13.64
N LEU A 170 -19.26 4.44 -13.09
CA LEU A 170 -19.82 3.67 -11.98
C LEU A 170 -19.91 4.47 -10.68
N THR A 171 -18.90 5.26 -10.40
CA THR A 171 -18.84 6.02 -9.14
C THR A 171 -19.48 7.39 -9.22
N GLY A 172 -19.55 7.99 -10.41
CA GLY A 172 -19.96 9.39 -10.59
C GLY A 172 -18.99 10.39 -9.93
N GLU A 173 -17.78 9.95 -9.52
CA GLU A 173 -16.82 10.79 -8.82
C GLU A 173 -16.04 11.70 -9.78
N ASP A 174 -15.81 12.92 -9.36
CA ASP A 174 -14.94 13.87 -10.03
C ASP A 174 -13.51 13.78 -9.48
N TYR A 175 -12.61 13.16 -10.25
CA TYR A 175 -11.19 13.06 -9.94
C TYR A 175 -10.34 14.18 -10.53
N GLN A 176 -10.93 15.11 -11.29
CA GLN A 176 -10.23 16.25 -11.85
C GLN A 176 -10.13 17.39 -10.84
N THR A 177 -11.15 17.55 -10.00
CA THR A 177 -11.18 18.59 -8.98
C THR A 177 -10.42 18.15 -7.73
N PRO A 178 -9.34 18.86 -7.34
CA PRO A 178 -8.61 18.59 -6.10
C PRO A 178 -9.53 18.69 -4.87
N LYS A 179 -9.25 17.90 -3.86
CA LYS A 179 -10.01 17.88 -2.61
C LYS A 179 -9.18 18.45 -1.46
N MET A 180 -9.80 19.31 -0.63
CA MET A 180 -9.18 19.76 0.61
C MET A 180 -9.02 18.58 1.57
N ARG A 181 -7.84 18.45 2.15
CA ARG A 181 -7.52 17.46 3.17
C ARG A 181 -6.67 18.08 4.27
N SER A 182 -6.96 17.68 5.50
CA SER A 182 -6.16 18.09 6.66
C SER A 182 -4.94 17.20 6.81
N ALA A 183 -3.79 17.83 7.02
CA ALA A 183 -2.55 17.15 7.38
C ALA A 183 -2.65 16.52 8.78
N ARG A 184 -1.72 15.66 9.10
CA ARG A 184 -1.66 14.86 10.33
C ARG A 184 -0.34 15.06 11.04
N GLY A 185 -0.24 14.44 12.21
CA GLY A 185 0.98 14.46 13.01
C GLY A 185 1.44 15.87 13.34
N LYS A 186 2.68 16.18 13.08
CA LYS A 186 3.29 17.50 13.38
C LYS A 186 2.64 18.67 12.64
N ASN A 187 1.92 18.39 11.55
CA ASN A 187 1.23 19.37 10.72
C ASN A 187 -0.28 19.34 10.94
N GLU A 188 -0.77 18.75 12.04
CA GLU A 188 -2.21 18.63 12.31
C GLU A 188 -2.92 19.98 12.24
N GLY A 189 -4.05 20.01 11.54
CA GLY A 189 -4.85 21.20 11.30
C GLY A 189 -4.44 22.02 10.08
N LYS A 190 -3.29 21.76 9.45
CA LYS A 190 -2.93 22.39 8.17
C LYS A 190 -3.71 21.75 7.03
N GLU A 191 -4.40 22.57 6.26
CA GLU A 191 -5.17 22.09 5.11
C GLU A 191 -4.39 22.24 3.81
N VAL A 192 -4.56 21.29 2.92
CA VAL A 192 -3.94 21.27 1.59
C VAL A 192 -4.93 20.75 0.55
N SER A 193 -4.96 21.40 -0.61
CA SER A 193 -5.73 20.96 -1.76
C SER A 193 -4.88 19.97 -2.55
N ILE A 194 -5.30 18.70 -2.60
CA ILE A 194 -4.55 17.61 -3.22
C ILE A 194 -5.36 16.90 -4.29
N PRO A 195 -4.72 16.29 -5.29
CA PRO A 195 -5.39 15.43 -6.25
C PRO A 195 -6.28 14.40 -5.56
N PHE A 196 -7.51 14.29 -6.03
CA PHE A 196 -8.40 13.22 -5.59
C PHE A 196 -8.04 11.93 -6.33
N ILE A 197 -7.78 10.88 -5.60
CA ILE A 197 -7.31 9.60 -6.14
C ILE A 197 -8.37 8.53 -5.91
N PRO A 198 -8.64 7.70 -6.92
CA PRO A 198 -9.65 6.66 -6.82
C PRO A 198 -9.29 5.59 -5.79
N CYS A 199 -10.33 5.00 -5.22
CA CYS A 199 -10.22 3.90 -4.28
C CYS A 199 -11.34 2.91 -4.57
N ARG A 200 -11.00 1.65 -4.86
CA ARG A 200 -11.96 0.58 -5.09
C ARG A 200 -11.95 -0.40 -3.93
N PRO A 201 -12.89 -0.28 -2.99
CA PRO A 201 -13.05 -1.26 -1.93
C PRO A 201 -13.51 -2.61 -2.48
N ARG A 202 -13.28 -3.67 -1.72
CA ARG A 202 -13.89 -4.98 -1.92
C ARG A 202 -14.66 -5.39 -0.66
N SER A 203 -15.58 -6.32 -0.81
CA SER A 203 -16.11 -7.09 0.30
C SER A 203 -15.06 -8.09 0.80
N ARG A 204 -15.33 -8.73 1.94
CA ARG A 204 -14.50 -9.82 2.47
C ARG A 204 -14.32 -10.94 1.44
N GLU A 205 -15.43 -11.40 0.87
CA GLU A 205 -15.46 -12.45 -0.14
C GLU A 205 -14.79 -12.01 -1.45
N GLY A 206 -14.90 -10.73 -1.78
CA GLY A 206 -14.22 -10.12 -2.93
C GLY A 206 -12.71 -10.21 -2.81
N TYR A 207 -12.14 -9.82 -1.66
CA TYR A 207 -10.70 -9.98 -1.41
C TYR A 207 -10.26 -11.44 -1.44
N ILE A 208 -11.01 -12.34 -0.80
CA ILE A 208 -10.68 -13.78 -0.80
C ILE A 208 -10.60 -14.30 -2.23
N ARG A 209 -11.65 -14.10 -3.04
CA ARG A 209 -11.67 -14.56 -4.44
C ARG A 209 -10.53 -13.99 -5.27
N GLU A 210 -10.30 -12.69 -5.16
CA GLU A 210 -9.27 -11.98 -5.93
C GLU A 210 -7.85 -12.48 -5.60
N LEU A 211 -7.54 -12.61 -4.32
CA LEU A 211 -6.22 -13.06 -3.86
C LEU A 211 -5.99 -14.54 -4.18
N GLU A 212 -6.98 -15.38 -3.96
CA GLU A 212 -6.86 -16.82 -4.25
C GLU A 212 -6.72 -17.13 -5.74
N SER A 213 -7.40 -16.38 -6.60
CA SER A 213 -7.26 -16.48 -8.05
C SER A 213 -5.89 -15.98 -8.56
N SER A 214 -5.23 -15.13 -7.78
CA SER A 214 -3.92 -14.56 -8.08
C SER A 214 -2.73 -15.39 -7.56
N GLY A 215 -2.98 -16.56 -6.99
CA GLY A 215 -1.93 -17.49 -6.53
C GLY A 215 -1.63 -17.41 -5.04
N PHE A 216 -2.43 -16.73 -4.26
CA PHE A 216 -2.34 -16.73 -2.81
C PHE A 216 -3.30 -17.74 -2.18
N HIS A 217 -2.97 -18.20 -0.99
CA HIS A 217 -3.88 -18.83 -0.05
C HIS A 217 -4.21 -17.81 1.02
N VAL A 218 -5.49 -17.54 1.28
CA VAL A 218 -5.93 -16.60 2.31
C VAL A 218 -6.04 -17.35 3.64
N ASP A 219 -5.22 -16.96 4.61
CA ASP A 219 -5.20 -17.58 5.94
C ASP A 219 -6.22 -16.91 6.87
N LEU A 220 -6.33 -15.58 6.81
CA LEU A 220 -7.17 -14.79 7.70
C LEU A 220 -7.56 -13.45 7.06
N VAL A 221 -8.81 -13.07 7.21
CA VAL A 221 -9.30 -11.70 6.94
C VAL A 221 -9.77 -11.10 8.27
N ARG A 222 -9.17 -9.99 8.67
CA ARG A 222 -9.49 -9.28 9.91
C ARG A 222 -10.00 -7.88 9.60
N GLU A 223 -11.21 -7.59 9.99
CA GLU A 223 -11.72 -6.21 9.97
C GLU A 223 -10.95 -5.37 10.99
N MET A 224 -10.62 -4.16 10.59
CA MET A 224 -9.83 -3.24 11.39
C MET A 224 -10.76 -2.25 12.09
N GLU A 225 -10.36 -1.83 13.29
CA GLU A 225 -11.04 -0.73 13.96
C GLU A 225 -11.01 0.53 13.11
N GLN A 226 -12.10 1.28 13.16
CA GLN A 226 -12.22 2.54 12.43
C GLN A 226 -11.12 3.51 12.86
N ASN A 227 -10.50 4.12 11.87
CA ASN A 227 -9.57 5.21 12.08
C ASN A 227 -9.80 6.32 11.05
N ARG A 228 -9.19 7.50 11.30
CA ARG A 228 -9.36 8.66 10.43
C ARG A 228 -8.82 8.46 9.00
N MET A 229 -7.90 7.50 8.80
CA MET A 229 -7.32 7.23 7.47
C MET A 229 -8.24 6.36 6.63
N CYS A 230 -8.81 5.34 7.24
CA CYS A 230 -9.69 4.41 6.59
C CYS A 230 -10.81 4.02 7.55
N PRO A 231 -12.00 4.61 7.38
CA PRO A 231 -13.13 4.38 8.29
C PRO A 231 -13.65 2.94 8.24
N SER A 232 -13.36 2.22 7.17
CA SER A 232 -13.68 0.80 7.04
C SER A 232 -12.57 0.11 6.27
N SER A 233 -11.85 -0.79 6.91
CA SER A 233 -10.73 -1.49 6.32
C SER A 233 -10.59 -2.92 6.83
N VAL A 234 -9.91 -3.75 6.04
CA VAL A 234 -9.53 -5.11 6.41
C VAL A 234 -8.02 -5.30 6.27
N SER A 235 -7.48 -6.19 7.08
CA SER A 235 -6.15 -6.75 6.87
C SER A 235 -6.28 -8.21 6.47
N VAL A 236 -5.60 -8.58 5.39
CA VAL A 236 -5.67 -9.93 4.82
C VAL A 236 -4.29 -10.58 4.93
N PHE A 237 -4.23 -11.68 5.66
CA PHE A 237 -3.04 -12.49 5.83
C PHE A 237 -3.06 -13.63 4.81
N THR A 238 -2.03 -13.72 4.01
CA THR A 238 -1.96 -14.69 2.92
C THR A 238 -0.61 -15.38 2.86
N ARG A 239 -0.55 -16.51 2.11
CA ARG A 239 0.70 -17.15 1.72
C ARG A 239 0.66 -17.49 0.22
N LYS A 240 1.81 -17.39 -0.44
CA LYS A 240 1.95 -17.89 -1.82
C LYS A 240 1.70 -19.39 -1.87
N LYS A 241 0.85 -19.84 -2.79
CA LYS A 241 0.60 -21.26 -3.08
C LYS A 241 1.81 -22.00 -3.62
#